data_20ed369e0ac6e7cf956a25975d3abaa5
#
_entry.id   20ed369e0ac6e7cf956a25975d3abaa5
#
_cell.length_a   1.000
_cell.length_b   1.000
_cell.length_c   1.000
_cell.angle_alpha   90.00
_cell.angle_beta   90.00
_cell.angle_gamma   90.00
#
_symmetry.space_group_name_H-M   'P 1'
#
loop_
_entity.id
_entity.type
_entity.pdbx_description
1 polymer ?
#
loop_
_entity_poly.entity_id
_entity_poly.type
_entity_poly.pdbx_seq_one_letter_code
_entity_poly.pdbx_strand_id
1 'polypeptide(L)'
;MEKFIYSNIKKWIFLPVVSDKERFEIKNAIYNSDLKKNRSHYFNGRWENIYLSHNKIPNLGKILFYAGQIGKNIYGKTVIVPRKDLGYHLNEYWFNISKPGESTGWHDHKKGAKLSGVYYIDVPTNSGNILFRNMDFNKICDWEIESQTGEMILFPANQKHSVDVNMSTRDRISLGFNLYTLPIKEIDQEDGYAFSKYYG
;
A
#
# COMPACT_ATOMS: atom_id res chain seq x y z
N MET A 1 8.07 -9.38 14.62
CA MET A 1 9.38 -9.98 14.24
C MET A 1 9.73 -9.47 12.87
N GLU A 2 10.93 -8.91 12.68
CA GLU A 2 11.41 -8.42 11.38
C GLU A 2 11.91 -9.61 10.57
N LYS A 3 11.41 -9.82 9.34
CA LYS A 3 11.98 -10.77 8.39
C LYS A 3 12.59 -10.01 7.23
N PHE A 4 13.91 -10.14 7.04
CA PHE A 4 14.59 -9.69 5.84
C PHE A 4 14.41 -10.76 4.77
N ILE A 5 13.77 -10.38 3.65
CA ILE A 5 13.58 -11.31 2.54
C ILE A 5 14.60 -11.02 1.44
N TYR A 6 14.99 -9.75 1.26
CA TYR A 6 16.11 -9.29 0.42
C TYR A 6 16.69 -8.02 1.04
N SER A 7 17.89 -7.64 0.67
CA SER A 7 18.66 -6.55 1.32
C SER A 7 17.91 -5.22 1.49
N ASN A 8 16.90 -4.96 0.65
CA ASN A 8 16.17 -3.68 0.62
C ASN A 8 14.67 -3.79 0.89
N ILE A 9 14.14 -5.01 1.09
CA ILE A 9 12.72 -5.24 1.32
C ILE A 9 12.53 -5.90 2.68
N LYS A 10 11.68 -5.28 3.50
CA LYS A 10 11.40 -5.73 4.85
C LYS A 10 9.94 -6.16 4.95
N LYS A 11 9.74 -7.42 5.24
CA LYS A 11 8.44 -7.93 5.65
C LYS A 11 8.33 -7.83 7.16
N TRP A 12 7.39 -7.02 7.63
CA TRP A 12 7.15 -6.84 9.04
C TRP A 12 5.91 -7.66 9.43
N ILE A 13 6.17 -8.77 10.12
CA ILE A 13 5.12 -9.56 10.74
C ILE A 13 5.05 -9.10 12.19
N PHE A 14 4.06 -8.28 12.50
CA PHE A 14 3.78 -7.91 13.87
C PHE A 14 2.60 -8.69 14.41
N LEU A 15 2.62 -8.97 15.70
CA LEU A 15 1.40 -9.18 16.48
C LEU A 15 0.45 -8.05 16.10
N PRO A 16 -0.81 -8.33 15.79
CA PRO A 16 -1.59 -7.49 14.89
C PRO A 16 -1.68 -6.06 15.40
N VAL A 17 -1.26 -5.13 14.54
CA VAL A 17 -1.46 -3.68 14.76
C VAL A 17 -2.93 -3.39 15.06
N VAL A 18 -3.80 -4.16 14.44
CA VAL A 18 -5.23 -4.23 14.70
C VAL A 18 -5.67 -5.69 14.82
N SER A 19 -6.59 -5.97 15.73
CA SER A 19 -7.17 -7.30 15.94
C SER A 19 -8.02 -7.75 14.75
N ASP A 20 -8.40 -9.02 14.72
CA ASP A 20 -9.30 -9.58 13.70
C ASP A 20 -10.65 -8.84 13.68
N LYS A 21 -11.18 -8.50 14.86
CA LYS A 21 -12.40 -7.70 15.00
C LYS A 21 -12.24 -6.33 14.37
N GLU A 22 -11.15 -5.62 14.67
CA GLU A 22 -10.88 -4.29 14.10
C GLU A 22 -10.68 -4.37 12.57
N ARG A 23 -10.02 -5.41 12.04
CA ARG A 23 -9.92 -5.63 10.59
C ARG A 23 -11.29 -5.86 9.95
N PHE A 24 -12.15 -6.64 10.59
CA PHE A 24 -13.52 -6.83 10.12
C PHE A 24 -14.32 -5.52 10.09
N GLU A 25 -14.16 -4.67 11.11
CA GLU A 25 -14.78 -3.33 11.15
C GLU A 25 -14.25 -2.44 10.01
N ILE A 26 -12.94 -2.46 9.73
CA ILE A 26 -12.34 -1.75 8.58
C ILE A 26 -12.96 -2.24 7.27
N LYS A 27 -13.01 -3.56 7.06
CA LYS A 27 -13.58 -4.16 5.86
C LYS A 27 -15.04 -3.73 5.64
N ASN A 28 -15.87 -3.78 6.69
CA ASN A 28 -17.27 -3.36 6.60
C ASN A 28 -17.38 -1.86 6.30
N ALA A 29 -16.56 -1.02 6.91
CA ALA A 29 -16.55 0.41 6.64
C ALA A 29 -16.17 0.73 5.19
N ILE A 30 -15.24 -0.03 4.60
CA ILE A 30 -14.87 0.10 3.19
C ILE A 30 -16.09 -0.20 2.31
N TYR A 31 -16.76 -1.34 2.49
CA TYR A 31 -17.90 -1.72 1.66
C TYR A 31 -19.13 -0.82 1.85
N ASN A 32 -19.31 -0.24 3.03
CA ASN A 32 -20.38 0.73 3.31
C ASN A 32 -20.06 2.14 2.79
N SER A 33 -18.86 2.37 2.27
CA SER A 33 -18.43 3.65 1.72
C SER A 33 -18.77 3.77 0.24
N ASP A 34 -18.88 5.01 -0.27
CA ASP A 34 -19.04 5.25 -1.71
C ASP A 34 -17.70 5.02 -2.43
N LEU A 35 -17.48 3.78 -2.88
CA LEU A 35 -16.27 3.35 -3.58
C LEU A 35 -16.10 4.00 -4.97
N LYS A 36 -17.13 4.68 -5.48
CA LYS A 36 -17.07 5.35 -6.79
C LYS A 36 -16.45 6.73 -6.72
N LYS A 37 -16.36 7.35 -5.55
CA LYS A 37 -15.72 8.64 -5.35
C LYS A 37 -14.21 8.49 -5.17
N ASN A 38 -13.46 9.46 -5.69
CA ASN A 38 -12.01 9.59 -5.51
C ASN A 38 -11.25 8.31 -5.83
N ARG A 39 -11.08 8.05 -7.11
CA ARG A 39 -10.35 6.90 -7.66
C ARG A 39 -9.23 7.35 -8.58
N SER A 40 -8.17 6.56 -8.66
CA SER A 40 -7.09 6.77 -9.63
C SER A 40 -6.52 5.44 -10.13
N HIS A 41 -5.68 5.50 -11.16
CA HIS A 41 -5.02 4.35 -11.78
C HIS A 41 -6.05 3.39 -12.37
N TYR A 42 -6.53 3.74 -13.57
CA TYR A 42 -7.41 2.85 -14.34
C TYR A 42 -6.56 1.88 -15.15
N PHE A 43 -6.70 0.59 -14.86
CA PHE A 43 -5.94 -0.47 -15.50
C PHE A 43 -6.81 -1.72 -15.71
N ASN A 44 -6.74 -2.35 -16.87
CA ASN A 44 -7.49 -3.56 -17.20
C ASN A 44 -8.98 -3.50 -16.82
N GLY A 45 -9.63 -2.37 -17.12
CA GLY A 45 -11.08 -2.22 -16.89
C GLY A 45 -11.48 -1.88 -15.46
N ARG A 46 -10.52 -1.69 -14.54
CA ARG A 46 -10.79 -1.33 -13.14
C ARG A 46 -10.03 -0.10 -12.66
N TRP A 47 -10.55 0.50 -11.59
CA TRP A 47 -9.82 1.50 -10.80
C TRP A 47 -9.08 0.81 -9.67
N GLU A 48 -7.76 0.89 -9.66
CA GLU A 48 -6.94 0.23 -8.67
C GLU A 48 -6.93 0.93 -7.32
N ASN A 49 -6.83 2.25 -7.31
CA ASN A 49 -6.72 3.03 -6.08
C ASN A 49 -8.06 3.69 -5.72
N ILE A 50 -8.52 3.43 -4.51
CA ILE A 50 -9.75 3.97 -3.94
C ILE A 50 -9.39 4.80 -2.72
N TYR A 51 -9.77 6.07 -2.72
CA TYR A 51 -9.47 6.99 -1.63
C TYR A 51 -10.70 7.23 -0.77
N LEU A 52 -10.64 6.74 0.46
CA LEU A 52 -11.68 6.92 1.47
C LEU A 52 -11.21 7.88 2.55
N SER A 53 -12.12 8.67 3.09
CA SER A 53 -11.80 9.63 4.13
C SER A 53 -11.39 8.92 5.43
N HIS A 54 -10.31 9.38 6.07
CA HIS A 54 -9.74 8.82 7.29
C HIS A 54 -10.78 8.65 8.41
N ASN A 55 -11.68 9.62 8.59
CA ASN A 55 -12.70 9.61 9.63
C ASN A 55 -13.82 8.58 9.41
N LYS A 56 -13.92 8.00 8.22
CA LYS A 56 -14.92 6.97 7.88
C LYS A 56 -14.42 5.55 8.08
N ILE A 57 -13.11 5.38 8.26
CA ILE A 57 -12.48 4.06 8.37
C ILE A 57 -11.94 3.90 9.80
N PRO A 58 -12.55 3.06 10.63
CA PRO A 58 -12.09 2.85 12.00
C PRO A 58 -10.66 2.29 12.00
N ASN A 59 -9.90 2.61 13.04
CA ASN A 59 -8.55 2.09 13.28
C ASN A 59 -7.50 2.33 12.16
N LEU A 60 -7.84 3.02 11.07
CA LEU A 60 -6.89 3.37 10.01
C LEU A 60 -5.67 4.12 10.57
N GLY A 61 -5.91 5.06 11.48
CA GLY A 61 -4.85 5.83 12.14
C GLY A 61 -3.83 4.98 12.88
N LYS A 62 -4.26 3.87 13.50
CA LYS A 62 -3.35 2.92 14.17
C LYS A 62 -2.37 2.30 13.18
N ILE A 63 -2.86 1.83 12.02
CA ILE A 63 -2.04 1.20 10.99
C ILE A 63 -1.01 2.18 10.45
N LEU A 64 -1.45 3.39 10.06
CA LEU A 64 -0.57 4.41 9.49
C LEU A 64 0.44 4.96 10.50
N PHE A 65 0.04 5.14 11.75
CA PHE A 65 0.94 5.54 12.84
C PHE A 65 2.03 4.48 13.07
N TYR A 66 1.64 3.22 13.10
CA TYR A 66 2.56 2.11 13.31
C TYR A 66 3.57 2.00 12.18
N ALA A 67 3.14 2.14 10.92
CA ALA A 67 4.02 2.22 9.77
C ALA A 67 5.04 3.36 9.91
N GLY A 68 4.60 4.52 10.41
CA GLY A 68 5.46 5.66 10.71
C GLY A 68 6.51 5.35 11.79
N GLN A 69 6.15 4.61 12.85
CA GLN A 69 7.09 4.20 13.90
C GLN A 69 8.16 3.24 13.35
N ILE A 70 7.78 2.29 12.50
CA ILE A 70 8.75 1.42 11.82
C ILE A 70 9.68 2.26 10.94
N GLY A 71 9.14 3.17 10.14
CA GLY A 71 9.93 4.07 9.30
C GLY A 71 10.89 4.93 10.12
N LYS A 72 10.48 5.42 11.30
CA LYS A 72 11.34 6.15 12.24
C LYS A 72 12.52 5.29 12.72
N ASN A 73 12.27 4.04 13.04
CA ASN A 73 13.34 3.11 13.45
C ASN A 73 14.34 2.85 12.32
N ILE A 74 13.88 2.85 11.07
CA ILE A 74 14.75 2.65 9.88
C ILE A 74 15.62 3.88 9.61
N TYR A 75 15.05 5.09 9.70
CA TYR A 75 15.72 6.32 9.26
C TYR A 75 16.28 7.17 10.39
N GLY A 76 16.01 6.86 11.66
CA GLY A 76 16.40 7.69 12.80
C GLY A 76 15.75 9.08 12.83
N LYS A 77 14.70 9.31 12.03
CA LYS A 77 13.97 10.57 11.89
C LYS A 77 12.48 10.32 11.95
N THR A 78 11.70 11.36 12.25
CA THR A 78 10.23 11.24 12.20
C THR A 78 9.77 10.91 10.79
N VAL A 79 8.97 9.86 10.66
CA VAL A 79 8.40 9.37 9.42
C VAL A 79 6.89 9.32 9.57
N ILE A 80 6.19 9.81 8.55
CA ILE A 80 4.72 9.85 8.55
C ILE A 80 4.16 9.43 7.20
N VAL A 81 2.89 9.04 7.19
CA VAL A 81 2.03 9.02 6.00
C VAL A 81 1.29 10.36 5.97
N PRO A 82 1.57 11.26 5.00
CA PRO A 82 0.88 12.53 4.88
C PRO A 82 -0.62 12.33 4.67
N ARG A 83 -1.44 13.12 5.38
CA ARG A 83 -2.89 13.03 5.33
C ARG A 83 -3.55 14.40 5.51
N LYS A 84 -4.72 14.57 4.94
CA LYS A 84 -5.49 15.81 5.04
C LYS A 84 -5.85 16.19 6.49
N ASP A 85 -6.11 15.20 7.34
CA ASP A 85 -6.38 15.43 8.77
C ASP A 85 -5.14 15.84 9.57
N LEU A 86 -3.94 15.72 8.99
CA LEU A 86 -2.68 16.26 9.53
C LEU A 86 -2.27 17.60 8.88
N GLY A 87 -3.15 18.22 8.09
CA GLY A 87 -2.89 19.49 7.42
C GLY A 87 -2.21 19.41 6.05
N TYR A 88 -1.99 18.19 5.52
CA TYR A 88 -1.48 18.03 4.16
C TYR A 88 -2.61 18.14 3.12
N HIS A 89 -2.29 18.57 1.91
CA HIS A 89 -3.28 18.74 0.85
C HIS A 89 -3.75 17.41 0.23
N LEU A 90 -2.98 16.32 0.39
CA LEU A 90 -3.28 14.99 -0.13
C LEU A 90 -3.27 13.94 1.00
N ASN A 91 -3.96 12.83 0.72
CA ASN A 91 -3.79 11.59 1.47
C ASN A 91 -2.81 10.71 0.70
N GLU A 92 -1.71 10.32 1.34
CA GLU A 92 -0.72 9.39 0.81
C GLU A 92 -1.03 7.93 1.22
N TYR A 93 -2.31 7.59 1.23
CA TYR A 93 -2.82 6.22 1.41
C TYR A 93 -4.03 5.99 0.51
N TRP A 94 -4.25 4.75 0.12
CA TRP A 94 -5.37 4.29 -0.69
C TRP A 94 -5.73 2.85 -0.39
N PHE A 95 -6.98 2.46 -0.68
CA PHE A 95 -7.40 1.07 -0.63
C PHE A 95 -7.36 0.48 -2.03
N ASN A 96 -6.94 -0.78 -2.09
CA ASN A 96 -7.00 -1.60 -3.30
C ASN A 96 -7.93 -2.78 -3.03
N ILE A 97 -8.99 -2.90 -3.84
CA ILE A 97 -9.93 -4.01 -3.81
C ILE A 97 -9.77 -4.76 -5.12
N SER A 98 -9.16 -5.92 -5.07
CA SER A 98 -8.94 -6.79 -6.23
C SER A 98 -9.96 -7.89 -6.24
N LYS A 99 -10.87 -7.84 -7.20
CA LYS A 99 -11.88 -8.87 -7.43
C LYS A 99 -11.26 -10.13 -8.05
N PRO A 100 -11.98 -11.28 -8.05
CA PRO A 100 -11.54 -12.45 -8.81
C PRO A 100 -11.19 -12.11 -10.26
N GLY A 101 -10.03 -12.57 -10.71
CA GLY A 101 -9.49 -12.31 -12.04
C GLY A 101 -8.72 -10.99 -12.22
N GLU A 102 -8.71 -10.10 -11.21
CA GLU A 102 -7.99 -8.82 -11.28
C GLU A 102 -6.55 -8.93 -10.75
N SER A 103 -5.66 -8.12 -11.32
CA SER A 103 -4.25 -7.97 -10.93
C SER A 103 -3.88 -6.50 -10.82
N THR A 104 -2.68 -6.18 -10.33
CA THR A 104 -2.09 -4.84 -10.37
C THR A 104 -0.84 -4.86 -11.23
N GLY A 105 -0.74 -3.93 -12.18
CA GLY A 105 0.39 -3.83 -13.10
C GLY A 105 1.70 -3.40 -12.43
N TRP A 106 2.83 -3.55 -13.14
CA TRP A 106 4.14 -3.12 -12.69
C TRP A 106 4.24 -1.61 -12.55
N HIS A 107 4.58 -1.12 -11.38
CA HIS A 107 4.73 0.30 -11.08
C HIS A 107 5.70 0.55 -9.93
N ASP A 108 6.06 1.80 -9.70
CA ASP A 108 6.76 2.33 -8.54
C ASP A 108 6.06 3.58 -7.99
N HIS A 109 6.59 4.15 -6.93
CA HIS A 109 5.99 5.30 -6.30
C HIS A 109 6.84 6.57 -6.43
N LYS A 110 6.28 7.70 -5.99
CA LYS A 110 6.81 9.05 -6.16
C LYS A 110 8.22 9.26 -5.59
N LYS A 111 9.01 10.11 -6.25
CA LYS A 111 10.38 10.47 -5.85
C LYS A 111 10.51 11.02 -4.42
N GLY A 112 9.49 11.70 -3.89
CA GLY A 112 9.51 12.29 -2.55
C GLY A 112 9.36 11.27 -1.41
N ALA A 113 8.69 10.15 -1.65
CA ALA A 113 8.50 9.11 -0.66
C ALA A 113 9.81 8.34 -0.40
N LYS A 114 10.02 7.92 0.85
CA LYS A 114 11.18 7.10 1.24
C LYS A 114 10.86 5.62 1.25
N LEU A 115 9.68 5.28 1.75
CA LEU A 115 9.14 3.94 1.74
C LEU A 115 7.74 3.95 1.17
N SER A 116 7.37 2.85 0.57
CA SER A 116 5.99 2.46 0.34
C SER A 116 5.66 1.27 1.22
N GLY A 117 4.38 1.11 1.51
CA GLY A 117 3.92 -0.01 2.30
C GLY A 117 2.57 -0.51 1.87
N VAL A 118 2.33 -1.76 2.19
CA VAL A 118 1.02 -2.39 2.07
C VAL A 118 0.68 -3.08 3.38
N TYR A 119 -0.55 -2.86 3.86
CA TYR A 119 -1.15 -3.61 4.95
C TYR A 119 -2.31 -4.44 4.41
N TYR A 120 -2.32 -5.72 4.71
CA TYR A 120 -3.32 -6.66 4.19
C TYR A 120 -4.51 -6.78 5.13
N ILE A 121 -5.68 -6.30 4.68
CA ILE A 121 -6.92 -6.27 5.46
C ILE A 121 -7.64 -7.62 5.36
N ASP A 122 -7.81 -8.13 4.14
CA ASP A 122 -8.41 -9.44 3.87
C ASP A 122 -7.76 -10.04 2.62
N VAL A 123 -7.07 -11.15 2.78
CA VAL A 123 -6.34 -11.86 1.72
C VAL A 123 -6.85 -13.30 1.69
N PRO A 124 -7.78 -13.62 0.79
CA PRO A 124 -8.19 -15.01 0.56
C PRO A 124 -7.02 -15.87 0.04
N THR A 125 -7.05 -17.15 0.31
CA THR A 125 -6.11 -18.10 -0.28
C THR A 125 -6.16 -17.99 -1.81
N ASN A 126 -5.00 -18.03 -2.49
CA ASN A 126 -4.85 -17.86 -3.94
C ASN A 126 -5.31 -16.49 -4.49
N SER A 127 -5.30 -15.45 -3.68
CA SER A 127 -5.71 -14.11 -4.14
C SER A 127 -4.56 -13.27 -4.73
N GLY A 128 -3.43 -13.87 -5.01
CA GLY A 128 -2.25 -13.25 -5.60
C GLY A 128 -1.27 -12.68 -4.57
N ASN A 129 0.02 -12.79 -4.86
CA ASN A 129 1.12 -12.29 -4.06
C ASN A 129 1.64 -10.95 -4.61
N ILE A 130 2.38 -10.22 -3.79
CA ILE A 130 3.12 -9.06 -4.26
C ILE A 130 4.41 -9.52 -4.92
N LEU A 131 4.67 -8.99 -6.12
CA LEU A 131 5.85 -9.28 -6.93
C LEU A 131 6.75 -8.05 -6.94
N PHE A 132 8.05 -8.27 -6.86
CA PHE A 132 9.07 -7.23 -6.96
C PHE A 132 10.00 -7.51 -8.12
N ARG A 133 10.55 -6.45 -8.73
CA ARG A 133 11.44 -6.54 -9.88
C ARG A 133 12.69 -5.72 -9.67
N ASN A 134 13.84 -6.34 -9.87
CA ASN A 134 15.13 -5.66 -10.01
C ASN A 134 15.71 -5.87 -11.39
N MET A 135 16.55 -4.92 -11.80
CA MET A 135 17.45 -5.08 -12.94
C MET A 135 18.84 -5.37 -12.40
N ASP A 136 19.34 -6.56 -12.64
CA ASP A 136 20.70 -6.94 -12.27
C ASP A 136 21.47 -7.35 -13.54
N PHE A 137 22.61 -6.65 -13.83
CA PHE A 137 23.46 -6.88 -15.00
C PHE A 137 22.68 -7.07 -16.32
N ASN A 138 21.67 -6.21 -16.58
CA ASN A 138 20.75 -6.29 -17.72
C ASN A 138 19.82 -7.53 -17.71
N LYS A 139 19.71 -8.25 -16.62
CA LYS A 139 18.74 -9.29 -16.40
C LYS A 139 17.59 -8.80 -15.51
N ILE A 140 16.37 -9.11 -15.90
CA ILE A 140 15.20 -8.91 -15.04
C ILE A 140 15.18 -10.06 -14.03
N CYS A 141 15.15 -9.69 -12.75
CA CYS A 141 15.00 -10.63 -11.64
C CYS A 141 13.70 -10.30 -10.90
N ASP A 142 12.73 -11.18 -11.02
CA ASP A 142 11.47 -11.06 -10.31
C ASP A 142 11.44 -12.04 -9.13
N TRP A 143 10.85 -11.61 -8.01
CA TRP A 143 10.58 -12.46 -6.85
C TRP A 143 9.27 -12.07 -6.21
N GLU A 144 8.67 -12.96 -5.47
CA GLU A 144 7.40 -12.75 -4.81
C GLU A 144 7.53 -12.81 -3.28
N ILE A 145 6.61 -12.14 -2.61
CA ILE A 145 6.39 -12.25 -1.18
C ILE A 145 4.94 -12.64 -0.97
N GLU A 146 4.73 -13.71 -0.22
CA GLU A 146 3.39 -14.17 0.12
C GLU A 146 2.61 -13.08 0.86
N SER A 147 1.41 -12.80 0.38
CA SER A 147 0.49 -11.85 0.98
C SER A 147 -0.39 -12.56 2.01
N GLN A 148 -0.41 -12.08 3.24
CA GLN A 148 -1.20 -12.69 4.33
C GLN A 148 -1.99 -11.63 5.10
N THR A 149 -3.22 -11.96 5.47
CA THR A 149 -4.09 -11.09 6.26
C THR A 149 -3.44 -10.67 7.58
N GLY A 150 -3.46 -9.37 7.89
CA GLY A 150 -2.88 -8.80 9.11
C GLY A 150 -1.40 -8.47 9.02
N GLU A 151 -0.73 -8.79 7.92
CA GLU A 151 0.67 -8.46 7.70
C GLU A 151 0.86 -7.08 7.06
N MET A 152 2.03 -6.51 7.31
CA MET A 152 2.52 -5.28 6.68
C MET A 152 3.84 -5.56 5.98
N ILE A 153 3.97 -5.10 4.73
CA ILE A 153 5.22 -5.13 3.98
C ILE A 153 5.64 -3.67 3.74
N LEU A 154 6.89 -3.33 4.07
CA LEU A 154 7.50 -2.04 3.74
C LEU A 154 8.67 -2.26 2.79
N PHE A 155 8.79 -1.38 1.79
CA PHE A 155 9.83 -1.44 0.76
C PHE A 155 10.20 -0.03 0.29
N PRO A 156 11.39 0.17 -0.34
CA PRO A 156 11.75 1.45 -0.93
C PRO A 156 10.71 1.95 -1.92
N ALA A 157 10.36 3.23 -1.88
CA ALA A 157 9.28 3.78 -2.71
C ALA A 157 9.55 3.65 -4.22
N ASN A 158 10.80 3.66 -4.63
CA ASN A 158 11.24 3.45 -6.03
C ASN A 158 11.37 1.97 -6.42
N GLN A 159 11.02 1.03 -5.54
CA GLN A 159 11.06 -0.40 -5.84
C GLN A 159 9.92 -0.75 -6.78
N LYS A 160 10.25 -1.23 -7.98
CA LYS A 160 9.27 -1.69 -8.96
C LYS A 160 8.55 -2.94 -8.45
N HIS A 161 7.23 -2.91 -8.45
CA HIS A 161 6.40 -4.00 -7.93
C HIS A 161 5.06 -4.11 -8.68
N SER A 162 4.43 -5.25 -8.54
CA SER A 162 3.11 -5.56 -9.08
C SER A 162 2.37 -6.49 -8.12
N VAL A 163 1.15 -6.84 -8.44
CA VAL A 163 0.42 -7.85 -7.69
C VAL A 163 -0.21 -8.84 -8.64
N ASP A 164 0.01 -10.11 -8.36
CA ASP A 164 -0.47 -11.21 -9.16
C ASP A 164 -2.00 -11.32 -9.17
N VAL A 165 -2.51 -12.10 -10.12
CA VAL A 165 -3.95 -12.27 -10.34
C VAL A 165 -4.63 -12.87 -9.10
N ASN A 166 -5.75 -12.29 -8.71
CA ASN A 166 -6.62 -12.87 -7.71
C ASN A 166 -7.38 -14.09 -8.30
N MET A 167 -6.87 -15.27 -8.06
CA MET A 167 -7.45 -16.54 -8.49
C MET A 167 -8.48 -17.10 -7.49
N SER A 168 -8.75 -16.38 -6.41
CA SER A 168 -9.77 -16.77 -5.42
C SER A 168 -11.18 -16.40 -5.90
N THR A 169 -12.18 -16.82 -5.15
CA THR A 169 -13.60 -16.47 -5.40
C THR A 169 -14.07 -15.23 -4.63
N ARG A 170 -13.16 -14.57 -3.90
CA ARG A 170 -13.48 -13.41 -3.05
C ARG A 170 -12.56 -12.23 -3.36
N ASP A 171 -13.00 -11.04 -2.98
CA ASP A 171 -12.19 -9.84 -3.08
C ASP A 171 -10.96 -9.93 -2.14
N ARG A 172 -9.79 -9.52 -2.64
CA ARG A 172 -8.63 -9.21 -1.82
C ARG A 172 -8.62 -7.72 -1.50
N ILE A 173 -8.42 -7.38 -0.23
CA ILE A 173 -8.45 -5.99 0.25
C ILE A 173 -7.12 -5.66 0.91
N SER A 174 -6.48 -4.61 0.43
CA SER A 174 -5.26 -4.07 1.00
C SER A 174 -5.30 -2.55 1.13
N LEU A 175 -4.48 -2.02 2.04
CA LEU A 175 -4.22 -0.60 2.24
C LEU A 175 -2.79 -0.31 1.80
N GLY A 176 -2.65 0.43 0.70
CA GLY A 176 -1.37 0.99 0.25
C GLY A 176 -1.11 2.35 0.85
N PHE A 177 0.15 2.71 1.09
CA PHE A 177 0.54 4.02 1.60
C PHE A 177 1.99 4.35 1.30
N ASN A 178 2.29 5.66 1.28
CA ASN A 178 3.65 6.19 1.15
C ASN A 178 4.11 6.88 2.41
N LEU A 179 5.37 6.68 2.78
CA LEU A 179 6.01 7.20 3.98
C LEU A 179 7.07 8.25 3.63
N TYR A 180 7.01 9.37 4.33
CA TYR A 180 7.91 10.51 4.14
C TYR A 180 8.65 10.85 5.43
N THR A 181 9.94 11.18 5.32
CA THR A 181 10.71 11.74 6.46
C THR A 181 10.39 13.22 6.63
N LEU A 182 10.29 13.69 7.87
CA LEU A 182 10.14 15.12 8.15
C LEU A 182 11.51 15.84 8.20
N PRO A 183 11.58 17.14 7.79
CA PRO A 183 10.54 17.90 7.10
C PRO A 183 10.30 17.43 5.67
N ILE A 184 9.04 17.45 5.22
CA ILE A 184 8.71 17.17 3.83
C ILE A 184 9.00 18.44 3.03
N LYS A 185 10.01 18.40 2.15
CA LYS A 185 10.49 19.57 1.42
C LYS A 185 9.56 20.04 0.31
N GLU A 186 8.75 19.21 -0.24
CA GLU A 186 7.64 19.49 -1.15
C GLU A 186 7.00 18.15 -1.52
N ILE A 187 5.69 18.06 -1.41
CA ILE A 187 4.91 17.05 -2.13
C ILE A 187 4.52 17.77 -3.41
N ASP A 188 5.16 17.44 -4.54
CA ASP A 188 4.87 18.06 -5.83
C ASP A 188 3.37 17.98 -6.12
N GLN A 189 2.72 19.15 -6.22
CA GLN A 189 1.29 19.24 -6.46
C GLN A 189 0.92 18.66 -7.84
N GLU A 190 1.85 18.70 -8.80
CA GLU A 190 1.66 18.20 -10.16
C GLU A 190 1.57 16.68 -10.26
N ASP A 191 2.11 15.96 -9.28
CA ASP A 191 2.04 14.49 -9.20
C ASP A 191 0.78 13.95 -8.48
N GLY A 192 -0.13 14.82 -8.09
CA GLY A 192 -1.40 14.44 -7.53
C GLY A 192 -2.23 13.65 -8.54
N TYR A 193 -2.39 12.34 -8.33
CA TYR A 193 -3.29 11.48 -9.11
C TYR A 193 -3.10 11.60 -10.63
N ALA A 194 -1.86 11.62 -11.12
CA ALA A 194 -1.62 11.68 -12.55
C ALA A 194 -2.30 10.51 -13.26
N PHE A 195 -3.28 10.82 -14.09
CA PHE A 195 -3.96 9.88 -14.99
C PHE A 195 -2.99 9.18 -15.97
N SER A 196 -1.72 9.56 -15.98
CA SER A 196 -0.73 9.22 -16.98
C SER A 196 0.42 8.33 -16.51
N LYS A 197 0.41 7.78 -15.30
CA LYS A 197 1.37 6.70 -14.99
C LYS A 197 0.90 5.43 -15.68
N TYR A 198 1.38 5.27 -16.89
CA TYR A 198 1.22 4.04 -17.65
C TYR A 198 2.11 2.97 -17.01
N TYR A 199 1.50 1.86 -16.73
CA TYR A 199 2.19 0.60 -16.48
C TYR A 199 2.85 0.17 -17.79
N GLY A 200 4.16 0.28 -17.85
CA GLY A 200 4.97 -0.20 -18.98
C GLY A 200 5.62 -1.52 -18.63
#